data_cdf7b46c73af8cdcf421faeeff7e6c97
#
_entry.id   cdf7b46c73af8cdcf421faeeff7e6c97
#
_cell.length_a   1.000
_cell.length_b   1.000
_cell.length_c   1.000
_cell.angle_alpha   90.00
_cell.angle_beta   90.00
_cell.angle_gamma   90.00
#
_symmetry.space_group_name_H-M   'P 1'
#
loop_
_entity.id
_entity.type
_entity.pdbx_description
1 polymer ?
#
loop_
_entity_poly.entity_id
_entity_poly.type
_entity_poly.pdbx_seq_one_letter_code
_entity_poly.pdbx_strand_id
1 'polypeptide(L)'
;PLPVTRAAVLYAFRILTGGNIPMNSGIMKPIKIKIPKASMLSPEYPAAVIAGNVETSQAVTSALLIGFGLQAAAQSTMNNITWGNKNFQYYETICGGTGAGIDFSGNFYEGTSAVHSHMTNSRLTDPETLEFRYPVILEEFSIRKGSGGVGQYHGGDGVVRRISFLEPMIISVLSGHRTIGPPGLLGGGSGKVGSTSLMRNSGSVEVLKYADQIEGKKGDILVVKTPGGGG
;
A
#
# COMPACT_ATOMS: atom_id res chain seq x y z
N PRO A 1 0.73 1.54 -18.03
CA PRO A 1 -0.43 1.64 -17.12
C PRO A 1 -1.68 0.94 -17.64
N LEU A 2 -2.06 1.04 -18.94
CA LEU A 2 -3.30 0.43 -19.46
C LEU A 2 -3.46 -1.07 -19.14
N PRO A 3 -2.45 -1.94 -19.32
CA PRO A 3 -2.55 -3.35 -18.90
C PRO A 3 -2.80 -3.52 -17.41
N VAL A 4 -2.17 -2.70 -16.58
CA VAL A 4 -2.34 -2.71 -15.11
C VAL A 4 -3.75 -2.28 -14.73
N THR A 5 -4.28 -1.23 -15.36
CA THR A 5 -5.67 -0.78 -15.15
C THR A 5 -6.66 -1.90 -15.52
N ARG A 6 -6.45 -2.59 -16.64
CA ARG A 6 -7.27 -3.76 -17.03
C ARG A 6 -7.18 -4.88 -15.99
N ALA A 7 -6.00 -5.16 -15.46
CA ALA A 7 -5.81 -6.16 -14.41
C ALA A 7 -6.55 -5.80 -13.12
N ALA A 8 -6.50 -4.53 -12.69
CA ALA A 8 -7.23 -4.05 -11.53
C ALA A 8 -8.75 -4.14 -11.71
N VAL A 9 -9.26 -3.78 -12.92
CA VAL A 9 -10.68 -3.95 -13.26
C VAL A 9 -11.08 -5.43 -13.22
N LEU A 10 -10.28 -6.31 -13.85
CA LEU A 10 -10.53 -7.75 -13.83
C LEU A 10 -10.58 -8.31 -12.41
N TYR A 11 -9.64 -7.88 -11.56
CA TYR A 11 -9.58 -8.26 -10.16
C TYR A 11 -10.85 -7.83 -9.39
N ALA A 12 -11.28 -6.56 -9.53
CA ALA A 12 -12.47 -6.05 -8.87
C ALA A 12 -13.75 -6.81 -9.32
N PHE A 13 -13.90 -7.07 -10.62
CA PHE A 13 -15.03 -7.86 -11.13
C PHE A 13 -14.96 -9.34 -10.69
N ARG A 14 -13.75 -9.88 -10.51
CA ARG A 14 -13.58 -11.21 -9.96
C ARG A 14 -14.09 -11.32 -8.51
N ILE A 15 -13.84 -10.30 -7.69
CA ILE A 15 -14.41 -10.21 -6.35
C ILE A 15 -15.94 -10.14 -6.41
N LEU A 16 -16.50 -9.27 -7.26
CA LEU A 16 -17.94 -9.11 -7.44
C LEU A 16 -18.67 -10.42 -7.80
N THR A 17 -18.02 -11.31 -8.53
CA THR A 17 -18.62 -12.57 -8.98
C THR A 17 -18.38 -13.74 -8.01
N GLY A 18 -17.88 -13.48 -6.80
CA GLY A 18 -17.60 -14.50 -5.79
C GLY A 18 -16.52 -15.51 -6.19
N GLY A 19 -15.72 -15.19 -7.20
CA GLY A 19 -14.60 -16.06 -7.60
C GLY A 19 -14.95 -17.29 -8.43
N ASN A 20 -16.21 -17.56 -8.69
CA ASN A 20 -16.67 -18.81 -9.34
C ASN A 20 -16.54 -18.81 -10.87
N ILE A 21 -16.25 -17.66 -11.48
CA ILE A 21 -16.09 -17.56 -12.94
C ILE A 21 -14.61 -17.78 -13.29
N PRO A 22 -14.28 -18.56 -14.34
CA PRO A 22 -12.91 -18.77 -14.78
C PRO A 22 -12.20 -17.46 -15.12
N MET A 23 -10.96 -17.28 -14.64
CA MET A 23 -10.17 -16.08 -14.87
C MET A 23 -9.59 -16.09 -16.29
N ASN A 24 -10.41 -15.66 -17.26
CA ASN A 24 -10.02 -15.55 -18.66
C ASN A 24 -10.60 -14.28 -19.28
N SER A 25 -10.31 -14.06 -20.55
CA SER A 25 -10.78 -12.89 -21.30
C SER A 25 -12.32 -12.77 -21.39
N GLY A 26 -13.05 -13.85 -21.11
CA GLY A 26 -14.51 -13.86 -21.11
C GLY A 26 -15.13 -12.89 -20.10
N ILE A 27 -14.51 -12.76 -18.91
CA ILE A 27 -14.97 -11.79 -17.90
C ILE A 27 -14.99 -10.36 -18.46
N MET A 28 -14.03 -10.01 -19.31
CA MET A 28 -13.89 -8.67 -19.85
C MET A 28 -14.83 -8.36 -21.02
N LYS A 29 -15.48 -9.36 -21.62
CA LYS A 29 -16.36 -9.14 -22.78
C LYS A 29 -17.50 -8.15 -22.55
N PRO A 30 -18.25 -8.21 -21.43
CA PRO A 30 -19.32 -7.24 -21.15
C PRO A 30 -18.81 -5.90 -20.64
N ILE A 31 -17.52 -5.75 -20.34
CA ILE A 31 -16.94 -4.57 -19.67
C ILE A 31 -16.32 -3.64 -20.70
N LYS A 32 -16.82 -2.41 -20.79
CA LYS A 32 -16.24 -1.35 -21.61
C LYS A 32 -15.45 -0.39 -20.74
N ILE A 33 -14.11 -0.47 -20.79
CA ILE A 33 -13.22 0.44 -20.09
C ILE A 33 -12.99 1.69 -20.95
N LYS A 34 -13.36 2.86 -20.44
CA LYS A 34 -13.08 4.15 -21.06
C LYS A 34 -12.04 4.90 -20.22
N ILE A 35 -10.90 5.18 -20.80
CA ILE A 35 -9.80 5.90 -20.14
C ILE A 35 -9.46 7.13 -20.98
N PRO A 36 -9.42 8.34 -20.39
CA PRO A 36 -8.96 9.53 -21.09
C PRO A 36 -7.51 9.34 -21.57
N LYS A 37 -7.22 9.82 -22.79
CA LYS A 37 -5.84 9.89 -23.29
C LYS A 37 -5.05 10.89 -22.45
N ALA A 38 -3.72 10.73 -22.43
CA ALA A 38 -2.79 11.58 -21.69
C ALA A 38 -3.13 11.72 -20.19
N SER A 39 -3.77 10.69 -19.63
CA SER A 39 -4.09 10.63 -18.20
C SER A 39 -3.12 9.72 -17.46
N MET A 40 -3.16 9.74 -16.12
CA MET A 40 -2.36 8.84 -15.26
C MET A 40 -2.56 7.36 -15.62
N LEU A 41 -3.76 6.96 -16.07
CA LEU A 41 -4.07 5.58 -16.48
C LEU A 41 -3.68 5.27 -17.93
N SER A 42 -3.46 6.28 -18.75
CA SER A 42 -3.03 6.16 -20.15
C SER A 42 -2.06 7.28 -20.52
N PRO A 43 -0.89 7.35 -19.87
CA PRO A 43 0.08 8.41 -20.12
C PRO A 43 0.70 8.23 -21.50
N GLU A 44 1.15 9.35 -22.05
CA GLU A 44 1.90 9.42 -23.31
C GLU A 44 3.40 9.57 -23.00
N TYR A 45 4.24 9.08 -23.93
CA TYR A 45 5.68 9.27 -23.85
C TYR A 45 6.01 10.78 -23.79
N PRO A 46 6.95 11.23 -22.93
CA PRO A 46 7.91 10.48 -22.11
C PRO A 46 7.52 10.31 -20.61
N ALA A 47 6.26 10.23 -20.29
CA ALA A 47 5.82 10.13 -18.89
C ALA A 47 6.40 8.92 -18.16
N ALA A 48 6.80 9.11 -16.90
CA ALA A 48 7.26 8.03 -16.04
C ALA A 48 6.09 7.10 -15.65
N VAL A 49 6.31 5.79 -15.68
CA VAL A 49 5.22 4.79 -15.51
C VAL A 49 5.45 3.77 -14.40
N ILE A 50 6.58 3.82 -13.70
CA ILE A 50 6.94 2.82 -12.66
C ILE A 50 5.86 2.72 -11.59
N ALA A 51 5.42 3.85 -11.03
CA ALA A 51 4.37 3.91 -10.02
C ALA A 51 2.98 3.44 -10.52
N GLY A 52 2.79 3.34 -11.82
CA GLY A 52 1.56 2.86 -12.44
C GLY A 52 1.20 1.42 -12.07
N ASN A 53 2.18 0.60 -11.73
CA ASN A 53 1.92 -0.75 -11.20
C ASN A 53 1.69 -0.72 -9.69
N VAL A 54 2.64 -0.18 -8.94
CA VAL A 54 2.69 -0.36 -7.48
C VAL A 54 1.76 0.56 -6.69
N GLU A 55 1.41 1.73 -7.22
CA GLU A 55 0.50 2.68 -6.56
C GLU A 55 -0.84 2.79 -7.29
N THR A 56 -0.81 3.03 -8.61
CA THR A 56 -2.04 3.25 -9.38
C THR A 56 -2.95 2.03 -9.39
N SER A 57 -2.42 0.81 -9.43
CA SER A 57 -3.23 -0.41 -9.40
C SER A 57 -4.03 -0.54 -8.09
N GLN A 58 -3.43 -0.23 -6.97
CA GLN A 58 -4.07 -0.24 -5.66
C GLN A 58 -5.17 0.84 -5.58
N ALA A 59 -4.87 2.05 -6.06
CA ALA A 59 -5.83 3.15 -6.07
C ALA A 59 -7.05 2.85 -6.97
N VAL A 60 -6.83 2.29 -8.16
CA VAL A 60 -7.90 1.88 -9.08
C VAL A 60 -8.78 0.80 -8.45
N THR A 61 -8.19 -0.20 -7.81
CA THR A 61 -8.94 -1.27 -7.15
C THR A 61 -9.82 -0.71 -6.02
N SER A 62 -9.25 0.10 -5.12
CA SER A 62 -10.03 0.72 -4.05
C SER A 62 -11.14 1.63 -4.58
N ALA A 63 -10.87 2.43 -5.62
CA ALA A 63 -11.90 3.29 -6.24
C ALA A 63 -13.05 2.48 -6.82
N LEU A 64 -12.77 1.32 -7.44
CA LEU A 64 -13.81 0.44 -7.97
C LEU A 64 -14.63 -0.22 -6.85
N LEU A 65 -13.99 -0.74 -5.81
CA LEU A 65 -14.68 -1.39 -4.68
C LEU A 65 -15.56 -0.41 -3.92
N ILE A 66 -15.09 0.83 -3.70
CA ILE A 66 -15.89 1.91 -3.13
C ILE A 66 -17.05 2.27 -4.07
N GLY A 67 -16.78 2.44 -5.38
CA GLY A 67 -17.79 2.79 -6.37
C GLY A 67 -18.89 1.74 -6.51
N PHE A 68 -18.59 0.47 -6.24
CA PHE A 68 -19.58 -0.61 -6.18
C PHE A 68 -20.27 -0.75 -4.81
N GLY A 69 -19.86 0.05 -3.82
CA GLY A 69 -20.41 -0.05 -2.46
C GLY A 69 -20.02 -1.32 -1.71
N LEU A 70 -18.90 -1.96 -2.08
CA LEU A 70 -18.51 -3.27 -1.55
C LEU A 70 -17.51 -3.19 -0.38
N GLN A 71 -16.57 -2.25 -0.46
CA GLN A 71 -15.51 -2.14 0.53
C GLN A 71 -15.02 -0.70 0.64
N ALA A 72 -14.79 -0.23 1.85
CA ALA A 72 -14.06 0.99 2.14
C ALA A 72 -12.62 0.86 1.63
N ALA A 73 -11.91 1.97 1.49
CA ALA A 73 -10.55 1.92 0.98
C ALA A 73 -9.64 1.11 1.91
N ALA A 74 -8.86 0.22 1.33
CA ALA A 74 -7.68 -0.33 1.98
C ALA A 74 -6.59 0.76 2.05
N GLN A 75 -5.40 0.43 2.56
CA GLN A 75 -4.26 1.35 2.55
C GLN A 75 -3.95 1.96 1.15
N SER A 76 -4.41 1.35 0.07
CA SER A 76 -4.37 1.78 -1.34
C SER A 76 -2.98 2.23 -1.83
N THR A 77 -1.94 1.70 -1.24
CA THR A 77 -0.52 1.92 -1.55
C THR A 77 0.23 0.63 -1.23
N MET A 78 1.38 0.43 -1.84
CA MET A 78 2.26 -0.68 -1.45
C MET A 78 3.31 -0.24 -0.43
N ASN A 79 3.36 1.04 -0.04
CA ASN A 79 4.37 1.59 0.86
C ASN A 79 5.78 1.15 0.47
N ASN A 80 6.14 1.44 -0.79
CA ASN A 80 7.39 0.98 -1.39
C ASN A 80 8.59 1.64 -0.70
N ILE A 81 9.52 0.83 -0.25
CA ILE A 81 10.79 1.26 0.33
C ILE A 81 11.92 0.58 -0.44
N THR A 82 12.86 1.40 -0.85
CA THR A 82 14.13 0.93 -1.42
C THR A 82 15.26 1.52 -0.61
N TRP A 83 16.24 0.73 -0.28
CA TRP A 83 17.47 1.23 0.31
C TRP A 83 18.67 0.42 -0.17
N GLY A 84 19.84 1.06 -0.20
CA GLY A 84 21.05 0.40 -0.63
C GLY A 84 22.25 1.33 -0.74
N ASN A 85 23.36 0.73 -1.07
CA ASN A 85 24.63 1.38 -1.41
C ASN A 85 25.31 0.62 -2.56
N LYS A 86 26.61 0.83 -2.77
CA LYS A 86 27.35 0.14 -3.84
C LYS A 86 27.42 -1.39 -3.70
N ASN A 87 27.22 -1.92 -2.48
CA ASN A 87 27.36 -3.34 -2.17
C ASN A 87 26.01 -4.03 -2.01
N PHE A 88 24.98 -3.31 -1.57
CA PHE A 88 23.69 -3.85 -1.18
C PHE A 88 22.56 -3.09 -1.85
N GLN A 89 21.53 -3.81 -2.26
CA GLN A 89 20.28 -3.22 -2.74
C GLN A 89 19.11 -4.06 -2.23
N TYR A 90 18.10 -3.39 -1.73
CA TYR A 90 16.90 -4.00 -1.19
C TYR A 90 15.66 -3.22 -1.58
N TYR A 91 14.58 -3.93 -1.82
CA TYR A 91 13.25 -3.38 -2.06
C TYR A 91 12.22 -4.20 -1.32
N GLU A 92 11.28 -3.53 -0.69
CA GLU A 92 10.11 -4.17 -0.11
C GLU A 92 8.84 -3.34 -0.29
N THR A 93 7.70 -4.04 -0.24
CA THR A 93 6.38 -3.46 -0.03
C THR A 93 5.97 -3.72 1.41
N ILE A 94 5.33 -2.75 2.08
CA ILE A 94 4.91 -2.90 3.47
C ILE A 94 3.40 -2.97 3.55
N CYS A 95 2.88 -3.95 4.29
CA CYS A 95 1.45 -4.15 4.52
C CYS A 95 0.81 -3.01 5.32
N GLY A 96 -0.53 -2.98 5.34
CA GLY A 96 -1.31 -2.00 6.10
C GLY A 96 -2.71 -2.53 6.39
N GLY A 97 -3.67 -1.65 6.61
CA GLY A 97 -5.04 -2.02 6.88
C GLY A 97 -5.89 -2.20 5.62
N THR A 98 -6.82 -3.16 5.62
CA THR A 98 -7.89 -3.23 4.62
C THR A 98 -9.10 -2.45 5.07
N GLY A 99 -9.97 -2.07 4.14
CA GLY A 99 -11.26 -1.47 4.46
C GLY A 99 -12.26 -2.49 5.02
N ALA A 100 -13.20 -2.01 5.82
CA ALA A 100 -14.43 -2.76 6.13
C ALA A 100 -15.28 -2.90 4.86
N GLY A 101 -16.15 -3.90 4.80
CA GLY A 101 -16.89 -4.14 3.58
C GLY A 101 -18.04 -5.11 3.71
N ILE A 102 -18.57 -5.50 2.54
CA ILE A 102 -19.67 -6.45 2.37
C ILE A 102 -19.19 -7.55 1.44
N ASP A 103 -19.37 -8.81 1.82
CA ASP A 103 -19.08 -9.94 0.95
C ASP A 103 -20.18 -10.15 -0.12
N PHE A 104 -19.95 -11.05 -1.07
CA PHE A 104 -20.92 -11.37 -2.12
C PHE A 104 -22.21 -12.03 -1.62
N SER A 105 -22.23 -12.47 -0.36
CA SER A 105 -23.44 -13.03 0.30
C SER A 105 -24.21 -11.95 1.08
N GLY A 106 -23.73 -10.71 1.09
CA GLY A 106 -24.34 -9.61 1.80
C GLY A 106 -23.94 -9.50 3.28
N ASN A 107 -22.95 -10.28 3.75
CA ASN A 107 -22.47 -10.20 5.12
C ASN A 107 -21.43 -9.07 5.24
N PHE A 108 -21.60 -8.25 6.26
CA PHE A 108 -20.62 -7.22 6.59
C PHE A 108 -19.42 -7.83 7.32
N TYR A 109 -18.25 -7.27 7.09
CA TYR A 109 -17.00 -7.68 7.73
C TYR A 109 -16.12 -6.49 8.08
N GLU A 110 -15.32 -6.66 9.13
CA GLU A 110 -14.30 -5.68 9.53
C GLU A 110 -13.07 -5.78 8.63
N GLY A 111 -12.34 -4.69 8.50
CA GLY A 111 -11.05 -4.67 7.84
C GLY A 111 -10.01 -5.49 8.60
N THR A 112 -9.10 -6.11 7.86
CA THR A 112 -8.00 -6.90 8.42
C THR A 112 -6.76 -6.03 8.60
N SER A 113 -6.12 -6.14 9.76
CA SER A 113 -4.90 -5.39 10.08
C SER A 113 -3.66 -6.08 9.51
N ALA A 114 -2.66 -5.29 9.15
CA ALA A 114 -1.32 -5.76 8.79
C ALA A 114 -1.27 -6.79 7.66
N VAL A 115 -2.03 -6.59 6.58
CA VAL A 115 -2.06 -7.49 5.43
C VAL A 115 -1.67 -6.81 4.13
N HIS A 116 -1.06 -7.56 3.24
CA HIS A 116 -0.98 -7.20 1.83
C HIS A 116 -2.31 -7.56 1.17
N SER A 117 -2.91 -6.61 0.46
CA SER A 117 -4.24 -6.77 -0.14
C SER A 117 -4.28 -6.33 -1.59
N HIS A 118 -5.34 -6.74 -2.28
CA HIS A 118 -5.65 -6.38 -3.65
C HIS A 118 -4.54 -6.76 -4.64
N MET A 119 -3.86 -5.76 -5.21
CA MET A 119 -2.88 -5.95 -6.29
C MET A 119 -1.48 -6.34 -5.79
N THR A 120 -1.33 -6.62 -4.50
CA THR A 120 -0.10 -7.15 -3.92
C THR A 120 -0.38 -8.36 -3.04
N ASN A 121 0.48 -9.36 -3.12
CA ASN A 121 0.43 -10.58 -2.30
C ASN A 121 1.85 -10.95 -1.84
N SER A 122 2.66 -9.95 -1.55
CA SER A 122 4.02 -10.12 -1.07
C SER A 122 4.04 -10.51 0.41
N ARG A 123 5.17 -11.00 0.86
CA ARG A 123 5.50 -11.14 2.27
C ARG A 123 6.74 -10.30 2.57
N LEU A 124 6.85 -9.80 3.78
CA LEU A 124 8.07 -9.17 4.25
C LEU A 124 9.16 -10.23 4.41
N THR A 125 10.41 -9.82 4.18
CA THR A 125 11.55 -10.69 4.46
C THR A 125 11.60 -10.99 5.96
N ASP A 126 11.82 -12.25 6.28
CA ASP A 126 12.04 -12.70 7.65
C ASP A 126 13.16 -11.89 8.31
N PRO A 127 12.99 -11.46 9.59
CA PRO A 127 13.97 -10.63 10.28
C PRO A 127 15.39 -11.23 10.30
N GLU A 128 15.52 -12.51 10.61
CA GLU A 128 16.83 -13.17 10.68
C GLU A 128 17.49 -13.19 9.30
N THR A 129 16.72 -13.47 8.24
CA THR A 129 17.22 -13.43 6.86
C THR A 129 17.60 -12.02 6.42
N LEU A 130 16.82 -11.00 6.82
CA LEU A 130 17.08 -9.61 6.50
C LEU A 130 18.41 -9.16 7.11
N GLU A 131 18.58 -9.38 8.41
CA GLU A 131 19.76 -8.97 9.18
C GLU A 131 21.02 -9.77 8.80
N PHE A 132 20.86 -11.04 8.43
CA PHE A 132 21.96 -11.86 7.92
C PHE A 132 22.49 -11.39 6.57
N ARG A 133 21.59 -10.94 5.68
CA ARG A 133 21.95 -10.57 4.30
C ARG A 133 22.37 -9.13 4.14
N TYR A 134 21.88 -8.25 5.00
CA TYR A 134 22.03 -6.81 4.85
C TYR A 134 22.51 -6.17 6.16
N PRO A 135 23.31 -5.09 6.10
CA PRO A 135 23.78 -4.40 7.30
C PRO A 135 22.68 -3.50 7.89
N VAL A 136 21.62 -4.13 8.38
CA VAL A 136 20.48 -3.49 9.03
C VAL A 136 20.03 -4.29 10.23
N ILE A 137 19.24 -3.67 11.12
CA ILE A 137 18.56 -4.32 12.24
C ILE A 137 17.08 -3.94 12.17
N LEU A 138 16.19 -4.92 12.27
CA LEU A 138 14.76 -4.70 12.42
C LEU A 138 14.43 -4.41 13.89
N GLU A 139 14.33 -3.14 14.25
CA GLU A 139 14.04 -2.68 15.60
C GLU A 139 12.60 -2.96 16.04
N GLU A 140 11.65 -2.86 15.10
CA GLU A 140 10.23 -3.04 15.37
C GLU A 140 9.47 -3.43 14.10
N PHE A 141 8.57 -4.39 14.27
CA PHE A 141 7.48 -4.64 13.34
C PHE A 141 6.22 -4.98 14.15
N SER A 142 5.28 -4.02 14.22
CA SER A 142 4.12 -4.12 15.08
C SER A 142 2.85 -3.56 14.43
N ILE A 143 1.68 -3.95 14.92
CA ILE A 143 0.40 -3.38 14.49
C ILE A 143 0.25 -1.97 15.07
N ARG A 144 -0.04 -1.00 14.20
CA ARG A 144 -0.32 0.40 14.55
C ARG A 144 -1.76 0.53 15.07
N LYS A 145 -2.01 0.09 16.29
CA LYS A 145 -3.34 0.04 16.89
C LYS A 145 -4.10 1.37 16.80
N GLY A 146 -5.39 1.28 16.44
CA GLY A 146 -6.29 2.42 16.30
C GLY A 146 -5.99 3.29 15.09
N SER A 147 -5.34 2.75 14.05
CA SER A 147 -5.13 3.45 12.78
C SER A 147 -6.21 3.14 11.73
N GLY A 148 -6.99 2.09 11.91
CA GLY A 148 -8.18 1.81 11.11
C GLY A 148 -9.28 2.86 11.31
N GLY A 149 -10.08 3.10 10.30
CA GLY A 149 -11.25 3.97 10.34
C GLY A 149 -12.35 3.39 11.24
N VAL A 150 -12.98 4.25 12.01
CA VAL A 150 -14.09 3.85 12.87
C VAL A 150 -15.39 3.76 12.06
N GLY A 151 -16.30 2.88 12.46
CA GLY A 151 -17.59 2.68 11.81
C GLY A 151 -18.39 1.63 12.56
N GLN A 152 -19.54 1.24 12.03
CA GLN A 152 -20.24 0.05 12.52
C GLN A 152 -19.35 -1.20 12.39
N TYR A 153 -18.56 -1.23 11.32
CA TYR A 153 -17.47 -2.17 11.08
C TYR A 153 -16.19 -1.36 10.92
N HIS A 154 -15.14 -1.72 11.63
CA HIS A 154 -13.89 -0.98 11.66
C HIS A 154 -12.98 -1.36 10.49
N GLY A 155 -12.26 -0.39 9.97
CA GLY A 155 -11.13 -0.65 9.07
C GLY A 155 -9.97 -1.32 9.80
N GLY A 156 -9.17 -2.10 9.09
CA GLY A 156 -7.98 -2.74 9.64
C GLY A 156 -6.87 -1.74 9.97
N ASP A 157 -6.05 -2.06 10.94
CA ASP A 157 -4.91 -1.24 11.34
C ASP A 157 -3.71 -1.43 10.39
N GLY A 158 -2.94 -0.36 10.21
CA GLY A 158 -1.63 -0.39 9.57
C GLY A 158 -0.56 -1.00 10.48
N VAL A 159 0.69 -0.82 10.10
CA VAL A 159 1.86 -1.29 10.86
C VAL A 159 2.84 -0.17 11.14
N VAL A 160 3.69 -0.40 12.15
CA VAL A 160 4.93 0.33 12.40
C VAL A 160 6.09 -0.59 12.03
N ARG A 161 7.01 -0.10 11.19
CA ARG A 161 8.24 -0.80 10.84
C ARG A 161 9.42 0.13 11.07
N ARG A 162 10.40 -0.32 11.85
CA ARG A 162 11.60 0.44 12.21
C ARG A 162 12.83 -0.36 11.82
N ILE A 163 13.67 0.24 10.98
CA ILE A 163 14.90 -0.40 10.48
C ILE A 163 16.08 0.51 10.79
N SER A 164 17.03 0.02 11.56
CA SER A 164 18.31 0.68 11.86
C SER A 164 19.35 0.31 10.81
N PHE A 165 20.11 1.28 10.33
CA PHE A 165 21.18 1.08 9.34
C PHE A 165 22.55 0.95 10.03
N LEU A 166 23.28 -0.10 9.72
CA LEU A 166 24.64 -0.34 10.21
C LEU A 166 25.73 0.25 9.31
N GLU A 167 25.33 0.67 8.10
CA GLU A 167 26.17 1.36 7.11
C GLU A 167 25.40 2.50 6.46
N PRO A 168 26.09 3.47 5.82
CA PRO A 168 25.41 4.50 5.03
C PRO A 168 24.64 3.89 3.86
N MET A 169 23.39 4.34 3.67
CA MET A 169 22.47 3.89 2.64
C MET A 169 21.75 5.07 1.97
N ILE A 170 21.45 4.95 0.69
CA ILE A 170 20.46 5.80 0.03
C ILE A 170 19.10 5.14 0.25
N ILE A 171 18.16 5.88 0.80
CA ILE A 171 16.82 5.42 1.12
C ILE A 171 15.84 6.15 0.22
N SER A 172 14.99 5.43 -0.50
CA SER A 172 13.93 6.00 -1.33
C SER A 172 12.58 5.45 -0.91
N VAL A 173 11.58 6.32 -0.89
CA VAL A 173 10.21 5.99 -0.54
C VAL A 173 9.26 6.38 -1.66
N LEU A 174 8.25 5.52 -1.91
CA LEU A 174 7.13 5.82 -2.80
C LEU A 174 5.87 5.24 -2.18
N SER A 175 4.93 6.10 -1.77
CA SER A 175 3.77 5.67 -1.01
C SER A 175 2.59 6.64 -1.16
N GLY A 176 1.38 6.12 -0.97
CA GLY A 176 0.15 6.89 -0.95
C GLY A 176 -0.36 7.20 0.47
N HIS A 177 -1.49 7.89 0.55
CA HIS A 177 -2.21 8.20 1.79
C HIS A 177 -1.33 8.81 2.90
N ARG A 178 -0.51 9.80 2.53
CA ARG A 178 0.34 10.57 3.47
C ARG A 178 -0.31 11.90 3.89
N THR A 179 -1.33 12.34 3.15
CA THR A 179 -2.05 13.61 3.42
C THR A 179 -3.53 13.35 3.69
N ILE A 180 -4.14 12.48 2.89
CA ILE A 180 -5.56 12.11 3.01
C ILE A 180 -5.62 10.62 3.35
N GLY A 181 -6.31 10.27 4.43
CA GLY A 181 -6.49 8.87 4.86
C GLY A 181 -7.34 8.06 3.87
N PRO A 182 -7.23 6.73 3.89
CA PRO A 182 -8.12 5.87 3.13
C PRO A 182 -9.57 6.10 3.54
N PRO A 183 -10.48 6.48 2.61
CA PRO A 183 -11.85 6.82 2.95
C PRO A 183 -12.65 5.62 3.43
N GLY A 184 -13.57 5.88 4.35
CA GLY A 184 -14.60 4.93 4.77
C GLY A 184 -15.72 4.79 3.74
N LEU A 185 -16.68 3.92 4.01
CA LEU A 185 -17.85 3.64 3.17
C LEU A 185 -19.13 3.76 3.99
N LEU A 186 -20.25 4.19 3.36
CA LEU A 186 -21.58 4.26 3.97
C LEU A 186 -21.63 5.00 5.32
N GLY A 187 -20.84 6.06 5.46
CA GLY A 187 -20.76 6.86 6.70
C GLY A 187 -19.66 6.43 7.66
N GLY A 188 -18.91 5.38 7.35
CA GLY A 188 -17.71 5.00 8.08
C GLY A 188 -16.58 6.03 7.98
N GLY A 189 -15.73 6.09 8.98
CA GLY A 189 -14.62 7.03 9.08
C GLY A 189 -13.40 6.61 8.24
N SER A 190 -12.58 7.58 7.89
CA SER A 190 -11.33 7.32 7.19
C SER A 190 -10.28 6.68 8.11
N GLY A 191 -9.46 5.80 7.54
CA GLY A 191 -8.24 5.31 8.19
C GLY A 191 -7.24 6.46 8.40
N LYS A 192 -6.35 6.30 9.38
CA LYS A 192 -5.27 7.29 9.62
C LYS A 192 -4.26 7.27 8.49
N VAL A 193 -3.77 8.44 8.14
CA VAL A 193 -2.67 8.59 7.15
C VAL A 193 -1.41 7.86 7.59
N GLY A 194 -0.64 7.38 6.63
CA GLY A 194 0.70 6.88 6.88
C GLY A 194 1.71 8.01 7.08
N SER A 195 2.90 7.66 7.57
CA SER A 195 4.05 8.57 7.65
C SER A 195 5.35 7.79 7.49
N THR A 196 6.35 8.48 6.96
CA THR A 196 7.71 7.94 6.88
C THR A 196 8.67 9.00 7.40
N SER A 197 9.61 8.61 8.25
CA SER A 197 10.60 9.52 8.81
C SER A 197 11.93 8.80 9.02
N LEU A 198 13.03 9.56 8.97
CA LEU A 198 14.36 9.11 9.34
C LEU A 198 14.73 9.76 10.67
N MET A 199 14.89 8.93 11.69
CA MET A 199 15.42 9.34 12.98
C MET A 199 16.95 9.28 12.90
N ARG A 200 17.60 10.42 13.04
CA ARG A 200 19.06 10.49 13.03
C ARG A 200 19.64 9.98 14.35
N ASN A 201 20.81 9.41 14.28
CA ASN A 201 21.55 9.02 15.47
C ASN A 201 21.82 10.22 16.43
N SER A 202 21.77 11.44 15.93
CA SER A 202 21.83 12.69 16.72
C SER A 202 20.54 13.00 17.50
N GLY A 203 19.46 12.26 17.29
CA GLY A 203 18.14 12.47 17.89
C GLY A 203 17.20 13.37 17.07
N SER A 204 17.65 14.00 15.99
CA SER A 204 16.77 14.77 15.12
C SER A 204 15.91 13.83 14.24
N VAL A 205 14.74 14.30 13.83
CA VAL A 205 13.79 13.54 12.99
C VAL A 205 13.51 14.30 11.72
N GLU A 206 13.73 13.65 10.57
CA GLU A 206 13.40 14.18 9.26
C GLU A 206 12.20 13.44 8.70
N VAL A 207 11.13 14.19 8.38
CA VAL A 207 9.89 13.61 7.82
C VAL A 207 10.02 13.58 6.30
N LEU A 208 9.80 12.40 5.70
CA LEU A 208 9.85 12.21 4.27
C LEU A 208 8.47 12.44 3.64
N LYS A 209 8.46 12.95 2.42
CA LYS A 209 7.26 13.10 1.59
C LYS A 209 6.80 11.73 1.05
N TYR A 210 5.67 11.72 0.34
CA TYR A 210 5.11 10.51 -0.28
C TYR A 210 6.04 9.87 -1.34
N ALA A 211 6.84 10.68 -2.02
CA ALA A 211 7.92 10.27 -2.90
C ALA A 211 9.15 11.10 -2.54
N ASP A 212 10.17 10.46 -2.01
CA ASP A 212 11.34 11.16 -1.48
C ASP A 212 12.56 10.24 -1.50
N GLN A 213 13.75 10.86 -1.41
CA GLN A 213 15.01 10.16 -1.30
C GLN A 213 15.90 10.88 -0.28
N ILE A 214 16.56 10.12 0.58
CA ILE A 214 17.40 10.65 1.64
C ILE A 214 18.62 9.74 1.85
N GLU A 215 19.73 10.34 2.26
CA GLU A 215 20.90 9.58 2.73
C GLU A 215 20.74 9.25 4.22
N GLY A 216 20.71 7.96 4.53
CA GLY A 216 20.84 7.43 5.88
C GLY A 216 22.29 7.18 6.23
N LYS A 217 22.64 7.45 7.48
CA LYS A 217 23.98 7.18 8.05
C LYS A 217 23.89 5.96 8.98
N LYS A 218 25.05 5.42 9.34
CA LYS A 218 25.14 4.39 10.38
C LYS A 218 24.50 4.88 11.68
N GLY A 219 23.58 4.07 12.23
CA GLY A 219 22.82 4.37 13.45
C GLY A 219 21.54 5.18 13.23
N ASP A 220 21.26 5.62 11.99
CA ASP A 220 19.96 6.23 11.68
C ASP A 220 18.88 5.15 11.60
N ILE A 221 17.64 5.48 11.96
CA ILE A 221 16.51 4.56 11.98
C ILE A 221 15.42 5.08 11.04
N LEU A 222 15.11 4.30 10.01
CA LEU A 222 13.94 4.53 9.18
C LEU A 222 12.68 4.06 9.92
N VAL A 223 11.70 4.94 10.08
CA VAL A 223 10.42 4.64 10.72
C VAL A 223 9.31 4.80 9.69
N VAL A 224 8.63 3.71 9.38
CA VAL A 224 7.48 3.69 8.49
C VAL A 224 6.23 3.34 9.28
N LYS A 225 5.23 4.21 9.23
CA LYS A 225 3.88 3.96 9.77
C LYS A 225 2.93 3.87 8.58
N THR A 226 2.38 2.68 8.32
CA THR A 226 1.48 2.50 7.18
C THR A 226 0.06 2.97 7.49
N PRO A 227 -0.74 3.31 6.46
CA PRO A 227 -2.13 3.71 6.66
C PRO A 227 -2.98 2.56 7.20
N GLY A 228 -4.02 2.91 7.96
CA GLY A 228 -5.14 2.00 8.23
C GLY A 228 -6.11 1.97 7.06
N GLY A 229 -7.03 1.00 7.03
CA GLY A 229 -8.16 0.97 6.11
C GLY A 229 -9.32 1.85 6.58
N GLY A 230 -10.27 2.18 5.68
CA GLY A 230 -11.52 2.85 6.03
C GLY A 230 -12.52 1.94 6.76
N GLY A 231 -13.36 2.53 7.62
CA GLY A 231 -14.45 1.84 8.29
C GLY A 231 -15.74 1.79 7.49
#